data_ea1c0944d1f578a799021e57be8d9ceb
#
_entry.id   ea1c0944d1f578a799021e57be8d9ceb
#
_cell.length_a   1.000
_cell.length_b   1.000
_cell.length_c   1.000
_cell.angle_alpha   90.00
_cell.angle_beta   90.00
_cell.angle_gamma   90.00
#
_symmetry.space_group_name_H-M   'P 1'
#
loop_
_entity.id
_entity.type
_entity.pdbx_description
1 polymer ?
#
loop_
_entity_poly.entity_id
_entity_poly.type
_entity_poly.pdbx_seq_one_letter_code
_entity_poly.pdbx_strand_id
1 'polypeptide(L)'
;AEGGAEETVRADIALVSVGRHPATDGLGLDKLGVTMTPRGRIAVDGRFETSIEDIYAIGDVVDGPMLAHKAEEDAVAAVEMMAGKAGHVDYDQVPGIVYTAPEIATLGKSEDTLKDTGIDYTRGVFPFSANSRARAQGHTDGFVKILACAKTDKVLGVHIIGHDAGTVIHECATAMAFGASSEDIARTCHGHPTLSEAVKEAALAVEGRAIHM
;
A
#
# COMPACT_ATOMS: atom_id res chain seq x y z
N ALA A 1 5.96 -2.47 26.04
CA ALA A 1 7.09 -3.42 26.15
C ALA A 1 7.00 -4.06 27.54
N GLU A 2 6.82 -5.37 27.62
CA GLU A 2 6.91 -6.09 28.89
C GLU A 2 8.39 -6.04 29.37
N GLY A 3 8.63 -5.38 30.50
CA GLY A 3 9.93 -5.37 31.19
C GLY A 3 10.89 -4.23 30.82
N GLY A 4 10.45 -3.17 30.15
CA GLY A 4 11.27 -1.98 29.95
C GLY A 4 11.29 -1.07 31.18
N ALA A 5 12.39 -0.35 31.40
CA ALA A 5 12.47 0.70 32.43
C ALA A 5 11.44 1.80 32.12
N GLU A 6 10.75 2.29 33.14
CA GLU A 6 9.87 3.45 32.99
C GLU A 6 10.68 4.70 32.67
N GLU A 7 10.33 5.37 31.59
CA GLU A 7 10.90 6.67 31.22
C GLU A 7 9.83 7.74 31.35
N THR A 8 10.17 8.82 32.04
CA THR A 8 9.28 9.97 32.20
C THR A 8 9.66 11.06 31.19
N VAL A 9 8.78 11.31 30.22
CA VAL A 9 8.92 12.42 29.27
C VAL A 9 8.00 13.56 29.70
N ARG A 10 8.55 14.77 29.84
CA ARG A 10 7.76 15.99 30.11
C ARG A 10 7.35 16.62 28.80
N ALA A 11 6.03 16.90 28.66
CA ALA A 11 5.47 17.54 27.48
C ALA A 11 4.28 18.41 27.87
N ASP A 12 4.01 19.47 27.12
CA ASP A 12 2.83 20.33 27.32
C ASP A 12 1.56 19.68 26.76
N ILE A 13 1.71 18.87 25.69
CA ILE A 13 0.62 18.16 25.01
C ILE A 13 1.10 16.75 24.66
N ALA A 14 0.25 15.75 24.86
CA ALA A 14 0.47 14.39 24.39
C ALA A 14 -0.54 14.05 23.28
N LEU A 15 -0.04 13.62 22.10
CA LEU A 15 -0.84 13.09 21.01
C LEU A 15 -0.87 11.56 21.10
N VAL A 16 -2.05 10.99 21.29
CA VAL A 16 -2.27 9.54 21.25
C VAL A 16 -2.80 9.16 19.86
N SER A 17 -1.94 8.50 19.05
CA SER A 17 -2.25 8.11 17.66
C SER A 17 -1.82 6.65 17.44
N VAL A 18 -2.48 5.74 18.15
CA VAL A 18 -2.10 4.31 18.26
C VAL A 18 -2.91 3.38 17.35
N GLY A 19 -3.66 3.93 16.41
CA GLY A 19 -4.46 3.17 15.44
C GLY A 19 -5.95 3.52 15.47
N ARG A 20 -6.74 2.71 14.79
CA ARG A 20 -8.18 2.87 14.60
C ARG A 20 -8.92 1.57 14.95
N HIS A 21 -10.19 1.70 15.32
CA HIS A 21 -11.14 0.59 15.40
C HIS A 21 -12.41 0.95 14.61
N PRO A 22 -13.17 -0.04 14.12
CA PRO A 22 -14.40 0.21 13.40
C PRO A 22 -15.44 0.90 14.30
N ALA A 23 -16.07 1.97 13.80
CA ALA A 23 -17.10 2.70 14.54
C ALA A 23 -18.47 2.07 14.26
N THR A 24 -18.73 0.93 14.88
CA THR A 24 -19.97 0.14 14.71
C THR A 24 -20.96 0.32 15.83
N ASP A 25 -20.58 1.00 16.91
CA ASP A 25 -21.44 1.22 18.08
C ASP A 25 -22.67 2.06 17.74
N GLY A 26 -23.83 1.66 18.28
CA GLY A 26 -25.09 2.40 18.08
C GLY A 26 -25.79 2.16 16.74
N LEU A 27 -25.22 1.36 15.85
CA LEU A 27 -25.87 1.00 14.56
C LEU A 27 -26.95 -0.07 14.71
N GLY A 28 -27.11 -0.68 15.89
CA GLY A 28 -28.13 -1.70 16.14
C GLY A 28 -27.88 -3.04 15.43
N LEU A 29 -26.61 -3.33 15.08
CA LEU A 29 -26.21 -4.53 14.32
C LEU A 29 -26.55 -5.82 15.06
N ASP A 30 -26.47 -5.80 16.37
CA ASP A 30 -26.87 -6.89 17.27
C ASP A 30 -28.36 -7.23 17.17
N LYS A 31 -29.20 -6.20 17.05
CA LYS A 31 -30.66 -6.36 16.91
C LYS A 31 -31.04 -6.92 15.55
N LEU A 32 -30.26 -6.62 14.53
CA LEU A 32 -30.45 -7.13 13.17
C LEU A 32 -29.85 -8.54 13.00
N GLY A 33 -28.99 -8.98 13.93
CA GLY A 33 -28.32 -10.28 13.82
C GLY A 33 -27.14 -10.27 12.82
N VAL A 34 -26.55 -9.09 12.56
CA VAL A 34 -25.39 -8.98 11.67
C VAL A 34 -24.18 -9.67 12.31
N THR A 35 -23.52 -10.53 11.57
CA THR A 35 -22.33 -11.24 12.01
C THR A 35 -21.12 -10.29 12.09
N MET A 36 -20.42 -10.30 13.24
CA MET A 36 -19.20 -9.54 13.46
C MET A 36 -17.99 -10.45 13.49
N THR A 37 -16.86 -9.96 13.00
CA THR A 37 -15.58 -10.66 13.14
C THR A 37 -15.04 -10.56 14.57
N PRO A 38 -14.10 -11.44 14.98
CA PRO A 38 -13.45 -11.34 16.29
C PRO A 38 -12.74 -10.01 16.56
N ARG A 39 -12.46 -9.22 15.51
CA ARG A 39 -11.86 -7.89 15.59
C ARG A 39 -12.88 -6.75 15.66
N GLY A 40 -14.17 -7.06 15.86
CA GLY A 40 -15.26 -6.08 15.93
C GLY A 40 -15.60 -5.43 14.58
N ARG A 41 -15.27 -6.06 13.46
CA ARG A 41 -15.65 -5.60 12.12
C ARG A 41 -16.89 -6.34 11.63
N ILE A 42 -17.62 -5.75 10.71
CA ILE A 42 -18.76 -6.41 10.06
C ILE A 42 -18.20 -7.48 9.10
N ALA A 43 -18.66 -8.72 9.26
CA ALA A 43 -18.33 -9.79 8.33
C ALA A 43 -19.16 -9.61 7.04
N VAL A 44 -18.47 -9.63 5.91
CA VAL A 44 -19.06 -9.56 4.57
C VAL A 44 -18.52 -10.68 3.70
N ASP A 45 -19.28 -11.03 2.68
CA ASP A 45 -18.83 -11.94 1.62
C ASP A 45 -18.01 -11.22 0.54
N GLY A 46 -17.67 -11.92 -0.56
CA GLY A 46 -16.92 -11.35 -1.68
C GLY A 46 -17.70 -10.30 -2.50
N ARG A 47 -18.96 -10.02 -2.14
CA ARG A 47 -19.83 -9.02 -2.76
C ARG A 47 -20.12 -7.84 -1.82
N PHE A 48 -19.43 -7.78 -0.67
CA PHE A 48 -19.68 -6.83 0.41
C PHE A 48 -21.04 -6.99 1.11
N GLU A 49 -21.77 -8.09 0.87
CA GLU A 49 -23.04 -8.37 1.55
C GLU A 49 -22.76 -8.95 2.93
N THR A 50 -23.55 -8.48 3.92
CA THR A 50 -23.44 -8.97 5.31
C THR A 50 -24.15 -10.31 5.45
N SER A 51 -24.23 -10.83 6.69
CA SER A 51 -25.05 -12.03 6.99
C SER A 51 -26.57 -11.79 6.84
N ILE A 52 -27.00 -10.57 6.58
CA ILE A 52 -28.41 -10.19 6.38
C ILE A 52 -28.58 -9.77 4.92
N GLU A 53 -29.53 -10.40 4.24
CA GLU A 53 -29.86 -10.14 2.83
C GLU A 53 -30.12 -8.64 2.59
N ASP A 54 -29.61 -8.12 1.48
CA ASP A 54 -29.74 -6.73 1.03
C ASP A 54 -29.08 -5.68 1.98
N ILE A 55 -28.28 -6.13 2.95
CA ILE A 55 -27.48 -5.22 3.79
C ILE A 55 -26.00 -5.40 3.45
N TYR A 56 -25.36 -4.31 3.05
CA TYR A 56 -23.97 -4.28 2.63
C TYR A 56 -23.13 -3.44 3.58
N ALA A 57 -21.84 -3.77 3.70
CA ALA A 57 -20.88 -2.98 4.48
C ALA A 57 -19.57 -2.85 3.72
N ILE A 58 -18.94 -1.66 3.77
CA ILE A 58 -17.73 -1.31 3.05
C ILE A 58 -16.82 -0.44 3.93
N GLY A 59 -15.59 -0.21 3.50
CA GLY A 59 -14.67 0.75 4.11
C GLY A 59 -14.11 0.28 5.45
N ASP A 60 -13.98 1.20 6.40
CA ASP A 60 -13.28 0.98 7.68
C ASP A 60 -14.00 -0.01 8.62
N VAL A 61 -15.28 -0.29 8.38
CA VAL A 61 -16.06 -1.21 9.22
C VAL A 61 -15.95 -2.68 8.79
N VAL A 62 -15.34 -2.97 7.63
CA VAL A 62 -15.07 -4.33 7.15
C VAL A 62 -13.57 -4.66 7.19
N ASP A 63 -13.20 -5.91 6.91
CA ASP A 63 -11.79 -6.29 6.86
C ASP A 63 -11.02 -5.57 5.73
N GLY A 64 -9.72 -5.37 5.96
CA GLY A 64 -8.83 -4.62 5.08
C GLY A 64 -8.21 -3.39 5.75
N PRO A 65 -7.39 -2.62 5.01
CA PRO A 65 -6.79 -1.40 5.52
C PRO A 65 -7.84 -0.29 5.71
N MET A 66 -7.70 0.46 6.81
CA MET A 66 -8.59 1.59 7.12
C MET A 66 -8.09 2.85 6.39
N LEU A 67 -8.36 2.92 5.09
CA LEU A 67 -7.90 3.97 4.19
C LEU A 67 -9.09 4.51 3.37
N ALA A 68 -9.19 5.83 3.21
CA ALA A 68 -10.30 6.47 2.49
C ALA A 68 -10.40 5.97 1.05
N HIS A 69 -9.29 5.91 0.33
CA HIS A 69 -9.27 5.44 -1.06
C HIS A 69 -9.63 3.94 -1.18
N LYS A 70 -9.30 3.11 -0.19
CA LYS A 70 -9.81 1.71 -0.16
C LYS A 70 -11.34 1.68 0.01
N ALA A 71 -11.89 2.53 0.88
CA ALA A 71 -13.33 2.62 1.08
C ALA A 71 -14.07 3.11 -0.17
N GLU A 72 -13.46 4.01 -0.94
CA GLU A 72 -13.99 4.49 -2.23
C GLU A 72 -14.03 3.38 -3.27
N GLU A 73 -12.95 2.59 -3.39
CA GLU A 73 -12.90 1.43 -4.29
C GLU A 73 -13.90 0.33 -3.86
N ASP A 74 -14.02 0.04 -2.56
CA ASP A 74 -15.04 -0.87 -2.05
C ASP A 74 -16.44 -0.41 -2.46
N ALA A 75 -16.73 0.89 -2.37
CA ALA A 75 -18.02 1.46 -2.70
C ALA A 75 -18.36 1.27 -4.19
N VAL A 76 -17.40 1.58 -5.06
CA VAL A 76 -17.56 1.38 -6.50
C VAL A 76 -17.82 -0.09 -6.82
N ALA A 77 -16.97 -0.98 -6.31
CA ALA A 77 -17.12 -2.42 -6.55
C ALA A 77 -18.45 -2.97 -6.02
N ALA A 78 -18.86 -2.60 -4.80
CA ALA A 78 -20.11 -3.05 -4.21
C ALA A 78 -21.32 -2.61 -5.06
N VAL A 79 -21.38 -1.34 -5.47
CA VAL A 79 -22.50 -0.81 -6.29
C VAL A 79 -22.50 -1.43 -7.69
N GLU A 80 -21.35 -1.66 -8.30
CA GLU A 80 -21.26 -2.37 -9.57
C GLU A 80 -21.80 -3.80 -9.48
N MET A 81 -21.45 -4.53 -8.40
CA MET A 81 -21.97 -5.88 -8.15
C MET A 81 -23.47 -5.88 -7.89
N MET A 82 -24.01 -4.92 -7.14
CA MET A 82 -25.46 -4.74 -6.97
C MET A 82 -26.17 -4.49 -8.30
N ALA A 83 -25.49 -3.77 -9.22
CA ALA A 83 -26.02 -3.51 -10.58
C ALA A 83 -25.79 -4.68 -11.56
N GLY A 84 -25.30 -5.84 -11.09
CA GLY A 84 -25.05 -7.02 -11.92
C GLY A 84 -23.78 -6.92 -12.79
N LYS A 85 -22.88 -5.99 -12.49
CA LYS A 85 -21.57 -5.84 -13.15
C LYS A 85 -20.48 -6.61 -12.38
N ALA A 86 -19.31 -6.75 -12.99
CA ALA A 86 -18.13 -7.34 -12.36
C ALA A 86 -17.37 -6.26 -11.57
N GLY A 87 -17.74 -6.04 -10.30
CA GLY A 87 -16.97 -5.23 -9.37
C GLY A 87 -15.81 -6.04 -8.77
N HIS A 88 -14.65 -5.41 -8.55
CA HIS A 88 -13.49 -6.05 -7.93
C HIS A 88 -12.58 -5.04 -7.27
N VAL A 89 -12.04 -5.39 -6.09
CA VAL A 89 -10.96 -4.65 -5.42
C VAL A 89 -9.86 -5.63 -5.07
N ASP A 90 -8.64 -5.37 -5.54
CA ASP A 90 -7.44 -6.10 -5.14
C ASP A 90 -6.73 -5.35 -4.01
N TYR A 91 -6.87 -5.81 -2.78
CA TYR A 91 -6.27 -5.16 -1.61
C TYR A 91 -4.74 -5.21 -1.59
N ASP A 92 -4.12 -6.13 -2.31
CA ASP A 92 -2.66 -6.13 -2.52
C ASP A 92 -2.21 -4.91 -3.37
N GLN A 93 -3.13 -4.27 -4.09
CA GLN A 93 -2.85 -3.12 -4.93
C GLN A 93 -3.33 -1.78 -4.34
N VAL A 94 -3.77 -1.77 -3.10
CA VAL A 94 -4.11 -0.54 -2.38
C VAL A 94 -2.84 0.08 -1.80
N PRO A 95 -2.42 1.28 -2.24
CA PRO A 95 -1.22 1.90 -1.72
C PRO A 95 -1.40 2.38 -0.28
N GLY A 96 -0.43 2.08 0.58
CA GLY A 96 -0.33 2.64 1.93
C GLY A 96 0.62 3.83 1.94
N ILE A 97 0.21 4.96 2.51
CA ILE A 97 1.02 6.18 2.56
C ILE A 97 1.10 6.69 3.99
N VAL A 98 2.31 7.01 4.45
CA VAL A 98 2.57 7.70 5.72
C VAL A 98 3.16 9.07 5.40
N TYR A 99 2.44 10.13 5.78
CA TYR A 99 2.77 11.53 5.45
C TYR A 99 3.75 12.13 6.46
N THR A 100 4.87 11.48 6.63
CA THR A 100 6.03 11.99 7.38
C THR A 100 6.96 12.81 6.46
N ALA A 101 8.06 13.32 6.97
CA ALA A 101 9.12 13.91 6.19
C ALA A 101 10.43 13.19 6.52
N PRO A 102 10.93 12.33 5.61
CA PRO A 102 10.38 11.93 4.31
C PRO A 102 9.10 11.11 4.41
N GLU A 103 8.29 11.09 3.34
CA GLU A 103 7.12 10.23 3.23
C GLU A 103 7.52 8.76 3.07
N ILE A 104 6.59 7.85 3.44
CA ILE A 104 6.71 6.42 3.18
C ILE A 104 5.51 5.98 2.36
N ALA A 105 5.75 5.35 1.23
CA ALA A 105 4.70 4.75 0.40
C ALA A 105 4.98 3.26 0.17
N THR A 106 3.94 2.44 0.26
CA THR A 106 4.03 0.99 0.11
C THR A 106 2.92 0.49 -0.80
N LEU A 107 3.23 -0.51 -1.61
CA LEU A 107 2.28 -1.17 -2.50
C LEU A 107 2.65 -2.65 -2.63
N GLY A 108 1.66 -3.54 -2.59
CA GLY A 108 1.88 -4.97 -2.72
C GLY A 108 2.55 -5.61 -1.50
N LYS A 109 3.31 -6.66 -1.75
CA LYS A 109 3.88 -7.52 -0.71
C LYS A 109 5.22 -6.99 -0.17
N SER A 110 5.42 -7.10 1.13
CA SER A 110 6.72 -6.83 1.76
C SER A 110 7.68 -8.02 1.59
N GLU A 111 8.98 -7.79 1.79
CA GLU A 111 9.96 -8.88 1.82
C GLU A 111 9.62 -9.93 2.88
N ASP A 112 9.12 -9.51 4.04
CA ASP A 112 8.74 -10.44 5.11
C ASP A 112 7.55 -11.30 4.68
N THR A 113 6.53 -10.69 4.08
CA THR A 113 5.39 -11.43 3.53
C THR A 113 5.84 -12.44 2.46
N LEU A 114 6.76 -12.07 1.57
CA LEU A 114 7.27 -12.98 0.54
C LEU A 114 8.06 -14.14 1.14
N LYS A 115 8.89 -13.90 2.16
CA LYS A 115 9.61 -14.94 2.89
C LYS A 115 8.66 -15.88 3.62
N ASP A 116 7.68 -15.33 4.34
CA ASP A 116 6.72 -16.14 5.12
C ASP A 116 5.83 -17.01 4.22
N THR A 117 5.54 -16.54 3.00
CA THR A 117 4.75 -17.28 2.01
C THR A 117 5.60 -18.16 1.08
N GLY A 118 6.93 -18.14 1.21
CA GLY A 118 7.84 -18.96 0.41
C GLY A 118 7.87 -18.58 -1.08
N ILE A 119 7.58 -17.31 -1.40
CA ILE A 119 7.62 -16.80 -2.78
C ILE A 119 9.05 -16.33 -3.09
N ASP A 120 9.69 -16.94 -4.07
CA ASP A 120 11.01 -16.53 -4.55
C ASP A 120 10.93 -15.17 -5.27
N TYR A 121 11.77 -14.23 -4.88
CA TYR A 121 11.80 -12.88 -5.43
C TYR A 121 13.23 -12.37 -5.65
N THR A 122 13.36 -11.44 -6.56
CA THR A 122 14.53 -10.58 -6.74
C THR A 122 14.22 -9.16 -6.27
N ARG A 123 15.28 -8.42 -5.91
CA ARG A 123 15.13 -7.09 -5.33
C ARG A 123 16.00 -6.08 -6.08
N GLY A 124 15.39 -4.97 -6.51
CA GLY A 124 16.10 -3.78 -6.96
C GLY A 124 15.91 -2.62 -5.99
N VAL A 125 16.97 -1.88 -5.72
CA VAL A 125 16.94 -0.69 -4.85
C VAL A 125 17.71 0.42 -5.51
N PHE A 126 17.18 1.67 -5.45
CA PHE A 126 17.87 2.85 -5.93
C PHE A 126 17.72 4.01 -4.94
N PRO A 127 18.81 4.61 -4.42
CA PRO A 127 18.74 5.70 -3.45
C PRO A 127 18.44 7.04 -4.13
N PHE A 128 17.65 7.89 -3.48
CA PHE A 128 17.41 9.26 -3.98
C PHE A 128 18.66 10.13 -3.99
N SER A 129 19.68 9.80 -3.22
CA SER A 129 20.97 10.49 -3.27
C SER A 129 21.69 10.37 -4.63
N ALA A 130 21.33 9.38 -5.45
CA ALA A 130 21.80 9.22 -6.84
C ALA A 130 20.86 9.83 -7.88
N ASN A 131 19.65 10.27 -7.49
CA ASN A 131 18.65 10.85 -8.40
C ASN A 131 18.91 12.35 -8.62
N SER A 132 18.98 12.77 -9.89
CA SER A 132 19.30 14.17 -10.27
C SER A 132 18.25 15.18 -9.75
N ARG A 133 16.96 14.85 -9.80
CA ARG A 133 15.89 15.73 -9.34
C ARG A 133 15.92 15.91 -7.83
N ALA A 134 16.10 14.81 -7.08
CA ALA A 134 16.21 14.82 -5.63
C ALA A 134 17.40 15.68 -5.18
N ARG A 135 18.55 15.55 -5.87
CA ARG A 135 19.75 16.38 -5.60
C ARG A 135 19.48 17.86 -5.89
N ALA A 136 18.83 18.18 -7.00
CA ALA A 136 18.50 19.56 -7.35
C ALA A 136 17.53 20.22 -6.36
N GLN A 137 16.65 19.43 -5.75
CA GLN A 137 15.69 19.90 -4.74
C GLN A 137 16.25 19.88 -3.31
N GLY A 138 17.39 19.21 -3.06
CA GLY A 138 17.94 19.02 -1.74
C GLY A 138 17.24 17.94 -0.89
N HIS A 139 16.42 17.09 -1.51
CA HIS A 139 15.67 16.01 -0.84
C HIS A 139 16.22 14.64 -1.25
N THR A 140 17.39 14.30 -0.71
CA THR A 140 18.17 13.11 -1.11
C THR A 140 17.97 11.89 -0.19
N ASP A 141 17.16 12.03 0.85
CA ASP A 141 16.92 10.95 1.80
C ASP A 141 16.02 9.88 1.22
N GLY A 142 16.35 8.62 1.53
CA GLY A 142 15.54 7.48 1.20
C GLY A 142 15.88 6.79 -0.12
N PHE A 143 14.94 5.96 -0.59
CA PHE A 143 15.17 5.07 -1.74
C PHE A 143 13.84 4.59 -2.33
N VAL A 144 13.91 4.04 -3.53
CA VAL A 144 12.88 3.19 -4.14
C VAL A 144 13.35 1.74 -4.07
N LYS A 145 12.48 0.84 -3.63
CA LYS A 145 12.70 -0.61 -3.64
C LYS A 145 11.59 -1.31 -4.41
N ILE A 146 11.96 -2.16 -5.38
CA ILE A 146 11.06 -3.01 -6.16
C ILE A 146 11.36 -4.47 -5.84
N LEU A 147 10.32 -5.25 -5.61
CA LEU A 147 10.35 -6.70 -5.43
C LEU A 147 9.66 -7.34 -6.64
N ALA A 148 10.37 -8.20 -7.36
CA ALA A 148 9.87 -8.88 -8.54
C ALA A 148 9.92 -10.40 -8.36
N CYS A 149 8.96 -11.12 -8.92
CA CYS A 149 8.95 -12.59 -8.90
C CYS A 149 10.17 -13.15 -9.63
N ALA A 150 10.96 -13.99 -8.96
CA ALA A 150 12.18 -14.56 -9.53
C ALA A 150 11.95 -15.41 -10.81
N LYS A 151 10.71 -15.92 -11.02
CA LYS A 151 10.37 -16.77 -12.15
C LYS A 151 9.75 -16.02 -13.32
N THR A 152 8.97 -14.97 -13.05
CA THR A 152 8.13 -14.31 -14.06
C THR A 152 8.45 -12.84 -14.21
N ASP A 153 9.31 -12.29 -13.38
CA ASP A 153 9.65 -10.87 -13.28
C ASP A 153 8.45 -9.96 -12.94
N LYS A 154 7.25 -10.52 -12.69
CA LYS A 154 6.08 -9.72 -12.27
C LYS A 154 6.40 -8.95 -11.00
N VAL A 155 6.08 -7.65 -10.98
CA VAL A 155 6.24 -6.82 -9.78
C VAL A 155 5.29 -7.32 -8.69
N LEU A 156 5.84 -7.64 -7.52
CA LEU A 156 5.13 -8.16 -6.35
C LEU A 156 4.92 -7.12 -5.26
N GLY A 157 5.80 -6.12 -5.22
CA GLY A 157 5.71 -5.04 -4.25
C GLY A 157 6.68 -3.91 -4.54
N VAL A 158 6.29 -2.71 -4.13
CA VAL A 158 7.10 -1.49 -4.25
C VAL A 158 7.05 -0.72 -2.94
N HIS A 159 8.21 -0.27 -2.48
CA HIS A 159 8.35 0.48 -1.23
C HIS A 159 9.24 1.69 -1.47
N ILE A 160 8.75 2.87 -1.13
CA ILE A 160 9.43 4.14 -1.34
C ILE A 160 9.52 4.88 0.00
N ILE A 161 10.71 5.34 0.34
CA ILE A 161 10.92 6.34 1.39
C ILE A 161 11.55 7.53 0.70
N GLY A 162 10.92 8.71 0.77
CA GLY A 162 11.47 9.89 0.11
C GLY A 162 10.47 11.04 0.00
N HIS A 163 10.94 12.14 -0.55
CA HIS A 163 10.11 13.28 -0.88
C HIS A 163 9.08 12.90 -1.95
N ASP A 164 7.82 13.28 -1.75
CA ASP A 164 6.70 12.97 -2.66
C ASP A 164 6.48 11.46 -2.94
N ALA A 165 6.91 10.58 -2.02
CA ALA A 165 6.75 9.13 -2.19
C ALA A 165 5.30 8.73 -2.46
N GLY A 166 4.34 9.40 -1.81
CA GLY A 166 2.90 9.20 -2.01
C GLY A 166 2.43 9.55 -3.42
N THR A 167 3.13 10.43 -4.13
CA THR A 167 2.84 10.73 -5.54
C THR A 167 3.55 9.74 -6.47
N VAL A 168 4.82 9.47 -6.22
CA VAL A 168 5.66 8.60 -7.07
C VAL A 168 5.16 7.16 -7.11
N ILE A 169 4.57 6.65 -6.01
CA ILE A 169 4.08 5.25 -5.94
C ILE A 169 3.00 4.94 -6.99
N HIS A 170 2.26 5.94 -7.49
CA HIS A 170 1.09 5.70 -8.34
C HIS A 170 1.42 5.21 -9.76
N GLU A 171 2.60 5.52 -10.29
CA GLU A 171 3.04 4.89 -11.55
C GLU A 171 3.25 3.39 -11.35
N CYS A 172 3.79 2.98 -10.19
CA CYS A 172 3.93 1.57 -9.83
C CYS A 172 2.57 0.91 -9.61
N ALA A 173 1.61 1.62 -9.00
CA ALA A 173 0.25 1.12 -8.84
C ALA A 173 -0.41 0.84 -10.19
N THR A 174 -0.29 1.77 -11.14
CA THR A 174 -0.77 1.58 -12.51
C THR A 174 -0.09 0.38 -13.18
N ALA A 175 1.24 0.29 -13.10
CA ALA A 175 1.99 -0.82 -13.67
C ALA A 175 1.56 -2.17 -13.07
N MET A 176 1.43 -2.27 -11.75
CA MET A 176 1.00 -3.49 -11.06
C MET A 176 -0.45 -3.88 -11.40
N ALA A 177 -1.37 -2.91 -11.54
CA ALA A 177 -2.75 -3.16 -11.92
C ALA A 177 -2.86 -3.83 -13.31
N PHE A 178 -1.93 -3.52 -14.22
CA PHE A 178 -1.81 -4.17 -15.53
C PHE A 178 -0.90 -5.40 -15.53
N GLY A 179 -0.40 -5.83 -14.37
CA GLY A 179 0.42 -7.02 -14.22
C GLY A 179 1.83 -6.90 -14.80
N ALA A 180 2.39 -5.68 -14.81
CA ALA A 180 3.70 -5.39 -15.36
C ALA A 180 4.84 -6.16 -14.66
N SER A 181 5.88 -6.45 -15.43
CA SER A 181 7.18 -6.91 -14.97
C SER A 181 8.08 -5.73 -14.54
N SER A 182 9.17 -6.02 -13.82
CA SER A 182 10.19 -5.00 -13.56
C SER A 182 10.83 -4.50 -14.83
N GLU A 183 10.97 -5.36 -15.86
CA GLU A 183 11.49 -5.01 -17.16
C GLU A 183 10.58 -4.03 -17.92
N ASP A 184 9.25 -4.14 -17.81
CA ASP A 184 8.32 -3.19 -18.42
C ASP A 184 8.53 -1.78 -17.86
N ILE A 185 8.70 -1.64 -16.54
CA ILE A 185 9.02 -0.36 -15.89
C ILE A 185 10.41 0.12 -16.35
N ALA A 186 11.42 -0.75 -16.34
CA ALA A 186 12.80 -0.43 -16.74
C ALA A 186 12.92 0.08 -18.16
N ARG A 187 12.09 -0.43 -19.09
CA ARG A 187 12.08 -0.02 -20.51
C ARG A 187 11.19 1.18 -20.79
N THR A 188 10.31 1.55 -19.87
CA THR A 188 9.50 2.76 -20.03
C THR A 188 10.39 4.00 -19.99
N CYS A 189 10.17 4.92 -20.96
CA CYS A 189 10.91 6.19 -20.98
C CYS A 189 10.39 7.10 -19.87
N HIS A 190 11.31 7.54 -19.00
CA HIS A 190 11.01 8.52 -17.94
C HIS A 190 11.60 9.89 -18.31
N GLY A 191 10.87 10.95 -17.95
CA GLY A 191 11.36 12.32 -18.17
C GLY A 191 12.55 12.64 -17.27
N HIS A 192 13.53 13.38 -17.80
CA HIS A 192 14.69 13.86 -17.05
C HIS A 192 14.68 15.38 -16.86
N PRO A 193 14.94 15.92 -15.63
CA PRO A 193 15.10 15.20 -14.36
C PRO A 193 13.78 15.05 -13.61
N THR A 194 13.47 13.85 -13.12
CA THR A 194 12.26 13.57 -12.32
C THR A 194 12.58 12.63 -11.14
N LEU A 195 11.70 12.61 -10.13
CA LEU A 195 11.78 11.63 -9.05
C LEU A 195 11.44 10.21 -9.56
N SER A 196 10.54 10.10 -10.53
CA SER A 196 10.15 8.83 -11.17
C SER A 196 11.30 8.06 -11.82
N GLU A 197 12.39 8.75 -12.23
CA GLU A 197 13.61 8.04 -12.69
C GLU A 197 14.19 7.12 -11.62
N ALA A 198 13.95 7.37 -10.33
CA ALA A 198 14.37 6.47 -9.26
C ALA A 198 13.59 5.14 -9.29
N VAL A 199 12.34 5.14 -9.76
CA VAL A 199 11.55 3.93 -9.98
C VAL A 199 12.15 3.12 -11.13
N LYS A 200 12.45 3.77 -12.26
CA LYS A 200 13.13 3.12 -13.39
C LYS A 200 14.47 2.50 -12.98
N GLU A 201 15.29 3.24 -12.27
CA GLU A 201 16.60 2.77 -11.80
C GLU A 201 16.48 1.59 -10.81
N ALA A 202 15.47 1.63 -9.92
CA ALA A 202 15.18 0.49 -9.04
C ALA A 202 14.69 -0.73 -9.83
N ALA A 203 13.91 -0.55 -10.90
CA ALA A 203 13.50 -1.62 -11.80
C ALA A 203 14.72 -2.22 -12.55
N LEU A 204 15.60 -1.39 -13.07
CA LEU A 204 16.88 -1.85 -13.67
C LEU A 204 17.75 -2.58 -12.66
N ALA A 205 17.76 -2.14 -11.39
CA ALA A 205 18.56 -2.74 -10.33
C ALA A 205 18.08 -4.16 -9.95
N VAL A 206 16.84 -4.55 -10.28
CA VAL A 206 16.35 -5.94 -10.10
C VAL A 206 17.26 -6.95 -10.78
N GLU A 207 17.80 -6.60 -11.96
CA GLU A 207 18.78 -7.40 -12.71
C GLU A 207 20.20 -6.85 -12.65
N GLY A 208 20.51 -5.96 -11.70
CA GLY A 208 21.85 -5.38 -11.56
C GLY A 208 22.25 -4.42 -12.68
N ARG A 209 21.27 -3.80 -13.37
CA ARG A 209 21.50 -2.93 -14.54
C ARG A 209 21.30 -1.44 -14.25
N ALA A 210 21.22 -1.02 -12.98
CA ALA A 210 21.11 0.40 -12.65
C ALA A 210 22.27 1.20 -13.31
N ILE A 211 21.93 2.39 -13.84
CA ILE A 211 22.86 3.18 -14.67
C ILE A 211 23.62 4.21 -13.83
N HIS A 212 22.93 4.79 -12.86
CA HIS A 212 23.44 5.95 -12.11
C HIS A 212 23.91 5.60 -10.67
N MET A 213 24.18 4.33 -10.40
CA MET A 213 24.75 3.85 -9.14
C MET A 213 26.19 3.38 -9.30
#